data_55bb038447605798a8cf484c5a388ec8
#
_entry.id   55bb038447605798a8cf484c5a388ec8
#
_cell.length_a   1.000
_cell.length_b   1.000
_cell.length_c   1.000
_cell.angle_alpha   90.00
_cell.angle_beta   90.00
_cell.angle_gamma   90.00
#
_symmetry.space_group_name_H-M   'P 1'
#
loop_
_entity.id
_entity.type
_entity.pdbx_description
1 polymer ?
#
loop_
_entity_poly.entity_id
_entity_poly.type
_entity_poly.pdbx_seq_one_letter_code
_entity_poly.pdbx_strand_id
1 'polypeptide(L)'
;LVGENYTTPDLLAKVTGRAKYAEDFRVDGMLFAKLLLSPFPHARVLSVDTTAAEAMPGVRGILRAGELPAPADTVTDLGETIRANPMGERALADEPVYAGEPVLAVAAIDEETAAAAIEAIRIEWEPLPFVVDPLESLRPDGPNPREQGNSWGRAPSEAGGPPGELVVQPIKWAAADWGEVDEGRLPEGEHQ
;
A
#
# COMPACT_ATOMS: atom_id res chain seq x y z
N LEU A 1 19.80 32.95 -7.03
CA LEU A 1 18.48 32.28 -6.95
C LEU A 1 17.92 32.27 -5.54
N VAL A 2 18.77 32.25 -4.51
CA VAL A 2 18.31 32.32 -3.12
C VAL A 2 17.87 33.74 -2.80
N GLY A 3 16.61 33.91 -2.36
CA GLY A 3 16.05 35.23 -2.05
C GLY A 3 15.47 35.99 -3.25
N GLU A 4 15.56 35.44 -4.46
CA GLU A 4 15.01 36.07 -5.68
C GLU A 4 13.75 35.31 -6.13
N ASN A 5 12.76 36.07 -6.62
CA ASN A 5 11.59 35.49 -7.26
C ASN A 5 11.99 34.87 -8.60
N TYR A 6 11.83 33.56 -8.69
CA TYR A 6 12.14 32.84 -9.90
C TYR A 6 10.86 32.26 -10.54
N THR A 7 10.64 32.61 -11.78
CA THR A 7 9.56 32.01 -12.56
C THR A 7 10.07 30.75 -13.24
N THR A 8 9.53 29.60 -12.87
CA THR A 8 9.90 28.32 -13.51
C THR A 8 9.47 28.31 -14.98
N PRO A 9 10.24 27.70 -15.90
CA PRO A 9 9.91 27.68 -17.33
C PRO A 9 8.53 27.09 -17.65
N ASP A 10 8.04 26.19 -16.80
CA ASP A 10 6.76 25.50 -16.94
C ASP A 10 5.59 26.20 -16.24
N LEU A 11 5.84 27.31 -15.51
CA LEU A 11 4.81 27.99 -14.73
C LEU A 11 3.62 28.41 -15.60
N LEU A 12 3.87 28.97 -16.76
CA LEU A 12 2.82 29.40 -17.66
C LEU A 12 1.95 28.24 -18.15
N ALA A 13 2.56 27.13 -18.47
CA ALA A 13 1.85 25.92 -18.88
C ALA A 13 0.97 25.37 -17.74
N LYS A 14 1.48 25.40 -16.50
CA LYS A 14 0.74 24.95 -15.30
C LYS A 14 -0.47 25.83 -15.01
N VAL A 15 -0.28 27.14 -14.91
CA VAL A 15 -1.36 28.08 -14.54
C VAL A 15 -2.42 28.26 -15.64
N THR A 16 -2.09 27.93 -16.90
CA THR A 16 -3.03 27.98 -18.02
C THR A 16 -3.67 26.63 -18.36
N GLY A 17 -3.37 25.56 -17.59
CA GLY A 17 -3.88 24.21 -17.84
C GLY A 17 -3.32 23.55 -19.10
N ARG A 18 -2.20 24.04 -19.64
CA ARG A 18 -1.53 23.45 -20.81
C ARG A 18 -0.51 22.37 -20.45
N ALA A 19 -0.06 22.37 -19.19
CA ALA A 19 0.82 21.30 -18.71
C ALA A 19 0.08 19.96 -18.77
N LYS A 20 0.77 18.93 -19.27
CA LYS A 20 0.24 17.58 -19.35
C LYS A 20 0.90 16.70 -18.28
N TYR A 21 0.06 16.05 -17.50
CA TYR A 21 0.44 15.05 -16.51
C TYR A 21 0.04 13.67 -16.99
N ALA A 22 0.43 12.61 -16.29
CA ALA A 22 0.14 11.23 -16.71
C ALA A 22 -1.36 10.98 -16.99
N GLU A 23 -2.24 11.55 -16.18
CA GLU A 23 -3.69 11.39 -16.31
C GLU A 23 -4.32 12.17 -17.48
N ASP A 24 -3.58 13.11 -18.08
CA ASP A 24 -4.05 13.89 -19.22
C ASP A 24 -3.80 13.22 -20.58
N PHE A 25 -3.00 12.14 -20.57
CA PHE A 25 -2.75 11.39 -21.79
C PHE A 25 -3.87 10.38 -22.03
N ARG A 26 -4.33 10.35 -23.29
CA ARG A 26 -5.38 9.45 -23.75
C ARG A 26 -4.93 8.79 -25.04
N VAL A 27 -5.22 7.50 -25.18
CA VAL A 27 -5.02 6.72 -26.38
C VAL A 27 -6.32 6.03 -26.78
N ASP A 28 -6.49 5.76 -28.06
CA ASP A 28 -7.67 5.08 -28.57
C ASP A 28 -7.81 3.69 -27.93
N GLY A 29 -8.99 3.38 -27.40
CA GLY A 29 -9.25 2.12 -26.72
C GLY A 29 -8.67 2.01 -25.31
N MET A 30 -8.17 3.10 -24.72
CA MET A 30 -7.72 3.13 -23.33
C MET A 30 -8.86 2.72 -22.39
N LEU A 31 -8.53 1.90 -21.42
CA LEU A 31 -9.43 1.54 -20.33
C LEU A 31 -9.13 2.34 -19.07
N PHE A 32 -10.16 2.51 -18.26
CA PHE A 32 -10.09 3.14 -16.96
C PHE A 32 -10.20 2.07 -15.88
N ALA A 33 -9.29 2.11 -14.92
CA ALA A 33 -9.29 1.17 -13.82
C ALA A 33 -9.69 1.86 -12.51
N LYS A 34 -10.50 1.17 -11.72
CA LYS A 34 -10.84 1.53 -10.34
C LYS A 34 -10.50 0.36 -9.42
N LEU A 35 -10.06 0.69 -8.22
CA LEU A 35 -9.74 -0.29 -7.18
C LEU A 35 -10.89 -0.39 -6.19
N LEU A 36 -11.26 -1.62 -5.83
CA LEU A 36 -12.08 -1.87 -4.66
C LEU A 36 -11.14 -1.98 -3.46
N LEU A 37 -11.37 -1.14 -2.47
CA LEU A 37 -10.54 -1.00 -1.30
C LEU A 37 -11.19 -1.66 -0.08
N SER A 38 -10.37 -2.19 0.83
CA SER A 38 -10.85 -2.73 2.09
C SER A 38 -11.47 -1.65 2.97
N PRO A 39 -12.68 -1.84 3.50
CA PRO A 39 -13.25 -0.95 4.51
C PRO A 39 -12.75 -1.25 5.93
N PHE A 40 -12.02 -2.35 6.11
CA PHE A 40 -11.54 -2.83 7.40
C PHE A 40 -10.05 -2.60 7.59
N PRO A 41 -9.61 -2.31 8.82
CA PRO A 41 -8.18 -2.23 9.14
C PRO A 41 -7.45 -3.58 9.03
N HIS A 42 -8.15 -4.70 9.24
CA HIS A 42 -7.67 -6.04 9.03
C HIS A 42 -8.86 -6.97 8.81
N ALA A 43 -8.87 -7.67 7.71
CA ALA A 43 -9.94 -8.61 7.36
C ALA A 43 -9.43 -9.66 6.37
N ARG A 44 -10.19 -10.74 6.25
CA ARG A 44 -10.00 -11.75 5.20
C ARG A 44 -11.18 -11.70 4.25
N VAL A 45 -10.91 -11.80 2.96
CA VAL A 45 -11.92 -11.97 1.92
C VAL A 45 -12.35 -13.44 1.91
N LEU A 46 -13.60 -13.72 2.28
CA LEU A 46 -14.17 -15.08 2.25
C LEU A 46 -14.72 -15.43 0.87
N SER A 47 -15.43 -14.50 0.27
CA SER A 47 -15.98 -14.68 -1.08
C SER A 47 -16.12 -13.35 -1.80
N VAL A 48 -16.07 -13.40 -3.14
CA VAL A 48 -16.25 -12.24 -4.03
C VAL A 48 -17.24 -12.62 -5.11
N ASP A 49 -18.38 -11.94 -5.17
CA ASP A 49 -19.35 -12.05 -6.26
C ASP A 49 -19.21 -10.85 -7.21
N THR A 50 -18.70 -11.11 -8.40
CA THR A 50 -18.51 -10.14 -9.47
C THR A 50 -19.55 -10.22 -10.57
N THR A 51 -20.53 -11.14 -10.46
CA THR A 51 -21.48 -11.47 -11.52
C THR A 51 -22.22 -10.24 -12.05
N ALA A 52 -22.69 -9.37 -11.16
CA ALA A 52 -23.41 -8.16 -11.55
C ALA A 52 -22.49 -7.16 -12.28
N ALA A 53 -21.25 -7.00 -11.81
CA ALA A 53 -20.27 -6.11 -12.43
C ALA A 53 -19.81 -6.61 -13.79
N GLU A 54 -19.56 -7.91 -13.93
CA GLU A 54 -19.17 -8.53 -15.21
C GLU A 54 -20.26 -8.43 -16.29
N ALA A 55 -21.53 -8.42 -15.88
CA ALA A 55 -22.66 -8.27 -16.79
C ALA A 55 -22.89 -6.81 -17.25
N MET A 56 -22.22 -5.83 -16.66
CA MET A 56 -22.41 -4.42 -16.99
C MET A 56 -21.79 -4.08 -18.35
N PRO A 57 -22.55 -3.41 -19.25
CA PRO A 57 -22.01 -2.93 -20.51
C PRO A 57 -20.85 -1.97 -20.28
N GLY A 58 -19.72 -2.22 -20.95
CA GLY A 58 -18.53 -1.37 -20.82
C GLY A 58 -17.47 -1.89 -19.85
N VAL A 59 -17.79 -2.80 -18.95
CA VAL A 59 -16.78 -3.52 -18.16
C VAL A 59 -16.00 -4.45 -19.08
N ARG A 60 -14.67 -4.46 -18.95
CA ARG A 60 -13.75 -5.22 -19.79
C ARG A 60 -12.98 -6.30 -19.04
N GLY A 61 -12.85 -6.15 -17.75
CA GLY A 61 -12.22 -7.15 -16.91
C GLY A 61 -12.23 -6.77 -15.44
N ILE A 62 -12.11 -7.78 -14.61
CA ILE A 62 -11.94 -7.67 -13.16
C ILE A 62 -10.73 -8.50 -12.80
N LEU A 63 -9.78 -7.90 -12.11
CA LEU A 63 -8.54 -8.53 -11.69
C LEU A 63 -8.55 -8.76 -10.18
N ARG A 64 -8.25 -9.97 -9.74
CA ARG A 64 -8.20 -10.40 -8.34
C ARG A 64 -6.76 -10.69 -7.91
N ALA A 65 -6.51 -10.70 -6.63
CA ALA A 65 -5.18 -10.96 -6.07
C ALA A 65 -4.52 -12.26 -6.58
N GLY A 66 -5.29 -13.35 -6.65
CA GLY A 66 -4.79 -14.65 -7.13
C GLY A 66 -4.44 -14.73 -8.61
N GLU A 67 -4.86 -13.74 -9.41
CA GLU A 67 -4.60 -13.67 -10.87
C GLU A 67 -3.34 -12.88 -11.20
N LEU A 68 -2.79 -12.16 -10.20
CA LEU A 68 -1.54 -11.45 -10.37
C LEU A 68 -0.35 -12.41 -10.38
N PRO A 69 0.65 -12.17 -11.24
CA PRO A 69 1.89 -12.90 -11.17
C PRO A 69 2.55 -12.66 -9.80
N ALA A 70 3.32 -13.64 -9.33
CA ALA A 70 4.14 -13.45 -8.16
C ALA A 70 5.05 -12.22 -8.36
N PRO A 71 5.22 -11.38 -7.33
CA PRO A 71 6.14 -10.25 -7.43
C PRO A 71 7.55 -10.75 -7.74
N ALA A 72 8.28 -9.99 -8.54
CA ALA A 72 9.68 -10.30 -8.80
C ALA A 72 10.47 -10.24 -7.49
N ASP A 73 11.35 -11.21 -7.26
CA ASP A 73 12.20 -11.21 -6.06
C ASP A 73 13.17 -10.03 -6.05
N THR A 74 13.66 -9.66 -7.22
CA THR A 74 14.62 -8.58 -7.39
C THR A 74 14.32 -7.74 -8.63
N VAL A 75 14.70 -6.47 -8.56
CA VAL A 75 14.69 -5.54 -9.70
C VAL A 75 16.04 -4.87 -9.80
N THR A 76 16.41 -4.44 -11.02
CA THR A 76 17.60 -3.62 -11.21
C THR A 76 17.19 -2.15 -11.20
N ASP A 77 17.74 -1.40 -10.26
CA ASP A 77 17.57 0.04 -10.14
C ASP A 77 18.95 0.70 -10.13
N LEU A 78 19.14 1.71 -10.99
CA LEU A 78 20.41 2.44 -11.15
C LEU A 78 21.66 1.54 -11.31
N GLY A 79 21.46 0.34 -11.88
CA GLY A 79 22.55 -0.64 -12.08
C GLY A 79 22.80 -1.57 -10.89
N GLU A 80 22.05 -1.43 -9.80
CA GLU A 80 22.10 -2.33 -8.64
C GLU A 80 20.89 -3.27 -8.64
N THR A 81 21.10 -4.50 -8.18
CA THR A 81 20.01 -5.45 -7.98
C THR A 81 19.48 -5.31 -6.54
N ILE A 82 18.24 -4.90 -6.43
CA ILE A 82 17.57 -4.73 -5.14
C ILE A 82 16.36 -5.66 -5.03
N ARG A 83 15.92 -5.99 -3.83
CA ARG A 83 14.63 -6.67 -3.64
C ARG A 83 13.48 -5.78 -4.08
N ALA A 84 12.65 -6.30 -4.97
CA ALA A 84 11.50 -5.57 -5.51
C ALA A 84 10.45 -5.29 -4.44
N ASN A 85 10.21 -6.26 -3.57
CA ASN A 85 9.19 -6.16 -2.52
C ASN A 85 9.69 -6.84 -1.23
N PRO A 86 10.49 -6.13 -0.42
CA PRO A 86 11.07 -6.69 0.80
C PRO A 86 10.02 -7.01 1.88
N MET A 87 8.81 -6.44 1.78
CA MET A 87 7.74 -6.64 2.76
C MET A 87 6.77 -7.75 2.38
N GLY A 88 6.89 -8.32 1.17
CA GLY A 88 5.95 -9.30 0.66
C GLY A 88 4.55 -8.72 0.37
N GLU A 89 4.41 -7.40 0.31
CA GLU A 89 3.14 -6.75 0.01
C GLU A 89 2.71 -7.01 -1.43
N ARG A 90 1.44 -7.28 -1.62
CA ARG A 90 0.85 -7.53 -2.92
C ARG A 90 0.15 -6.28 -3.42
N ALA A 91 0.05 -6.15 -4.75
CA ALA A 91 -0.72 -5.05 -5.34
C ALA A 91 -2.23 -5.16 -5.07
N LEU A 92 -2.73 -6.39 -4.92
CA LEU A 92 -4.09 -6.71 -4.49
C LEU A 92 -4.01 -7.75 -3.37
N ALA A 93 -4.80 -7.57 -2.30
CA ALA A 93 -4.75 -8.40 -1.10
C ALA A 93 -6.02 -9.22 -0.90
N ASP A 94 -5.87 -10.52 -0.62
CA ASP A 94 -6.97 -11.37 -0.13
C ASP A 94 -7.19 -11.24 1.38
N GLU A 95 -6.16 -10.79 2.09
CA GLU A 95 -6.19 -10.48 3.51
C GLU A 95 -5.57 -9.08 3.72
N PRO A 96 -6.39 -8.01 3.52
CA PRO A 96 -5.92 -6.65 3.70
C PRO A 96 -5.59 -6.36 5.17
N VAL A 97 -4.47 -5.66 5.39
CA VAL A 97 -3.91 -5.35 6.72
C VAL A 97 -4.00 -3.87 7.08
N TYR A 98 -4.64 -3.06 6.25
CA TYR A 98 -5.02 -1.68 6.56
C TYR A 98 -6.28 -1.26 5.79
N ALA A 99 -7.03 -0.33 6.35
CA ALA A 99 -8.19 0.25 5.67
C ALA A 99 -7.74 1.03 4.43
N GLY A 100 -8.35 0.75 3.28
CA GLY A 100 -7.94 1.32 2.00
C GLY A 100 -6.98 0.46 1.19
N GLU A 101 -6.57 -0.72 1.69
CA GLU A 101 -5.76 -1.64 0.90
C GLU A 101 -6.55 -2.19 -0.29
N PRO A 102 -5.95 -2.19 -1.50
CA PRO A 102 -6.63 -2.70 -2.69
C PRO A 102 -6.87 -4.21 -2.64
N VAL A 103 -8.09 -4.63 -2.99
CA VAL A 103 -8.51 -6.04 -2.98
C VAL A 103 -8.71 -6.58 -4.39
N LEU A 104 -9.30 -5.77 -5.25
CA LEU A 104 -9.47 -6.08 -6.67
C LEU A 104 -9.49 -4.81 -7.51
N ALA A 105 -9.30 -4.97 -8.83
CA ALA A 105 -9.37 -3.89 -9.81
C ALA A 105 -10.43 -4.19 -10.87
N VAL A 106 -11.18 -3.18 -11.25
CA VAL A 106 -12.13 -3.23 -12.38
C VAL A 106 -11.59 -2.35 -13.50
N ALA A 107 -11.59 -2.87 -14.72
CA ALA A 107 -11.28 -2.12 -15.94
C ALA A 107 -12.54 -1.96 -16.80
N ALA A 108 -12.85 -0.72 -17.19
CA ALA A 108 -13.99 -0.38 -18.00
C ALA A 108 -13.65 0.68 -19.07
N ILE A 109 -14.59 0.95 -19.96
CA ILE A 109 -14.43 1.91 -21.06
C ILE A 109 -14.34 3.37 -20.60
N ASP A 110 -14.87 3.68 -19.41
CA ASP A 110 -14.82 4.99 -18.77
C ASP A 110 -14.82 4.84 -17.24
N GLU A 111 -14.54 5.94 -16.55
CA GLU A 111 -14.41 5.97 -15.09
C GLU A 111 -15.74 5.75 -14.37
N GLU A 112 -16.84 6.24 -14.94
CA GLU A 112 -18.18 6.11 -14.37
C GLU A 112 -18.62 4.64 -14.37
N THR A 113 -18.42 3.96 -15.49
CA THR A 113 -18.69 2.52 -15.61
C THR A 113 -17.84 1.72 -14.65
N ALA A 114 -16.54 2.05 -14.51
CA ALA A 114 -15.65 1.36 -13.57
C ALA A 114 -16.11 1.57 -12.11
N ALA A 115 -16.53 2.79 -11.74
CA ALA A 115 -17.02 3.09 -10.41
C ALA A 115 -18.34 2.35 -10.10
N ALA A 116 -19.30 2.39 -11.03
CA ALA A 116 -20.56 1.67 -10.89
C ALA A 116 -20.36 0.15 -10.77
N ALA A 117 -19.38 -0.39 -11.49
CA ALA A 117 -19.04 -1.81 -11.40
C ALA A 117 -18.46 -2.18 -10.02
N ILE A 118 -17.60 -1.32 -9.43
CA ILE A 118 -17.12 -1.49 -8.05
C ILE A 118 -18.29 -1.57 -7.07
N GLU A 119 -19.27 -0.70 -7.19
CA GLU A 119 -20.46 -0.68 -6.30
C GLU A 119 -21.34 -1.92 -6.46
N ALA A 120 -21.33 -2.55 -7.64
CA ALA A 120 -22.10 -3.77 -7.93
C ALA A 120 -21.43 -5.04 -7.36
N ILE A 121 -20.15 -5.01 -7.03
CA ILE A 121 -19.42 -6.14 -6.46
C ILE A 121 -19.80 -6.35 -5.00
N ARG A 122 -20.00 -7.60 -4.62
CA ARG A 122 -20.29 -8.00 -3.24
C ARG A 122 -19.13 -8.81 -2.70
N ILE A 123 -18.67 -8.44 -1.51
CA ILE A 123 -17.61 -9.16 -0.80
C ILE A 123 -18.12 -9.58 0.57
N GLU A 124 -17.88 -10.84 0.90
CA GLU A 124 -18.07 -11.36 2.24
C GLU A 124 -16.73 -11.27 2.99
N TRP A 125 -16.75 -10.58 4.11
CA TRP A 125 -15.58 -10.28 4.91
C TRP A 125 -15.60 -11.01 6.25
N GLU A 126 -14.45 -11.48 6.66
CA GLU A 126 -14.17 -11.91 8.03
C GLU A 126 -13.28 -10.84 8.69
N PRO A 127 -13.83 -9.97 9.55
CA PRO A 127 -13.00 -9.03 10.29
C PRO A 127 -12.04 -9.77 11.23
N LEU A 128 -10.78 -9.36 11.22
CA LEU A 128 -9.70 -9.94 12.02
C LEU A 128 -9.24 -8.95 13.10
N PRO A 129 -8.56 -9.42 14.15
CA PRO A 129 -8.00 -8.54 15.17
C PRO A 129 -7.03 -7.53 14.57
N PHE A 130 -7.10 -6.29 15.01
CA PHE A 130 -6.25 -5.21 14.54
C PHE A 130 -5.90 -4.25 15.68
N VAL A 131 -4.89 -3.42 15.45
CA VAL A 131 -4.49 -2.34 16.33
C VAL A 131 -4.19 -1.11 15.47
N VAL A 132 -4.67 0.06 15.89
CA VAL A 132 -4.43 1.35 15.22
C VAL A 132 -3.49 2.26 16.01
N ASP A 133 -3.35 2.02 17.32
CA ASP A 133 -2.38 2.73 18.13
C ASP A 133 -0.98 2.19 17.87
N PRO A 134 -0.03 3.01 17.40
CA PRO A 134 1.32 2.57 17.09
C PRO A 134 2.07 2.05 18.33
N LEU A 135 1.81 2.57 19.53
CA LEU A 135 2.45 2.09 20.75
C LEU A 135 1.91 0.73 21.16
N GLU A 136 0.60 0.52 21.03
CA GLU A 136 -0.01 -0.80 21.26
C GLU A 136 0.46 -1.82 20.21
N SER A 137 0.61 -1.41 18.96
CA SER A 137 1.14 -2.26 17.89
C SER A 137 2.53 -2.80 18.20
N LEU A 138 3.32 -2.06 18.94
CA LEU A 138 4.68 -2.45 19.30
C LEU A 138 4.74 -3.39 20.53
N ARG A 139 3.65 -3.58 21.25
CA ARG A 139 3.63 -4.49 22.42
C ARG A 139 3.77 -5.95 21.99
N PRO A 140 4.47 -6.79 22.75
CA PRO A 140 4.67 -8.20 22.42
C PRO A 140 3.38 -8.99 22.21
N ASP A 141 2.29 -8.62 22.93
CA ASP A 141 1.00 -9.29 22.87
C ASP A 141 -0.01 -8.57 21.96
N GLY A 142 0.42 -7.55 21.25
CA GLY A 142 -0.42 -6.80 20.31
C GLY A 142 -0.81 -7.64 19.10
N PRO A 143 -1.98 -7.40 18.49
CA PRO A 143 -2.35 -8.02 17.23
C PRO A 143 -1.29 -7.75 16.16
N ASN A 144 -0.91 -8.80 15.45
CA ASN A 144 0.11 -8.73 14.43
C ASN A 144 -0.41 -9.33 13.10
N PRO A 145 -0.89 -8.49 12.18
CA PRO A 145 -1.43 -8.97 10.91
C PRO A 145 -0.35 -9.42 9.92
N ARG A 146 0.92 -9.18 10.21
CA ARG A 146 2.04 -9.53 9.34
C ARG A 146 2.84 -10.71 9.92
N GLU A 147 3.16 -11.69 9.09
CA GLU A 147 4.01 -12.82 9.49
C GLU A 147 5.37 -12.38 10.03
N GLN A 148 5.91 -11.27 9.50
CA GLN A 148 7.19 -10.71 9.90
C GLN A 148 7.15 -10.00 11.25
N GLY A 149 5.98 -9.82 11.84
CA GLY A 149 5.82 -9.05 13.07
C GLY A 149 5.67 -7.55 12.82
N ASN A 150 5.43 -6.81 13.90
CA ASN A 150 5.25 -5.35 13.86
C ASN A 150 6.59 -4.59 13.90
N SER A 151 7.69 -5.29 14.10
CA SER A 151 9.04 -4.72 14.13
C SER A 151 10.00 -5.58 13.34
N TRP A 152 10.65 -5.00 12.38
CA TRP A 152 11.59 -5.68 11.51
C TRP A 152 12.70 -4.73 11.05
N GLY A 153 13.83 -5.28 10.66
CA GLY A 153 14.95 -4.57 10.09
C GLY A 153 15.65 -5.44 9.05
N ARG A 154 16.60 -4.87 8.35
CA ARG A 154 17.44 -5.63 7.44
C ARG A 154 18.70 -6.11 8.18
N ALA A 155 19.08 -7.36 7.95
CA ALA A 155 20.40 -7.82 8.34
C ALA A 155 21.48 -6.93 7.67
N PRO A 156 22.61 -6.65 8.33
CA PRO A 156 23.71 -5.96 7.69
C PRO A 156 24.11 -6.70 6.41
N SER A 157 24.19 -5.99 5.29
CA SER A 157 24.78 -6.54 4.07
C SER A 157 26.31 -6.48 4.20
N GLU A 158 27.00 -7.45 3.62
CA GLU A 158 28.44 -7.28 3.38
C GLU A 158 28.66 -6.08 2.45
N ALA A 159 29.75 -5.34 2.67
CA ALA A 159 30.04 -4.14 1.89
C ALA A 159 30.07 -4.48 0.38
N GLY A 160 29.13 -3.90 -0.39
CA GLY A 160 28.97 -4.16 -1.83
C GLY A 160 28.13 -5.38 -2.20
N GLY A 161 27.50 -6.05 -1.21
CA GLY A 161 26.57 -7.16 -1.46
C GLY A 161 25.12 -6.72 -1.61
N PRO A 162 24.23 -7.64 -2.05
CA PRO A 162 22.79 -7.39 -2.10
C PRO A 162 22.25 -7.03 -0.71
N PRO A 163 21.12 -6.34 -0.61
CA PRO A 163 20.48 -6.04 0.68
C PRO A 163 20.31 -7.32 1.50
N GLY A 164 20.69 -7.30 2.76
CA GLY A 164 20.52 -8.42 3.66
C GLY A 164 19.06 -8.87 3.79
N GLU A 165 18.86 -10.10 4.23
CA GLU A 165 17.52 -10.63 4.49
C GLU A 165 16.76 -9.79 5.52
N LEU A 166 15.44 -9.76 5.39
CA LEU A 166 14.57 -9.22 6.44
C LEU A 166 14.72 -10.07 7.70
N VAL A 167 15.06 -9.41 8.79
CA VAL A 167 15.17 -10.03 10.10
C VAL A 167 14.16 -9.38 11.02
N VAL A 168 13.32 -10.18 11.67
CA VAL A 168 12.48 -9.70 12.76
C VAL A 168 13.41 -9.26 13.88
N GLN A 169 13.40 -7.97 14.19
CA GLN A 169 14.12 -7.44 15.32
C GLN A 169 13.16 -7.37 16.50
N PRO A 170 13.40 -8.16 17.57
CA PRO A 170 12.63 -7.97 18.78
C PRO A 170 12.90 -6.55 19.29
N ILE A 171 11.85 -5.76 19.45
CA ILE A 171 11.94 -4.50 20.16
C ILE A 171 12.38 -4.86 21.58
N LYS A 172 13.52 -4.34 21.99
CA LYS A 172 13.92 -4.42 23.38
C LYS A 172 13.08 -3.42 24.17
N TRP A 173 11.91 -3.87 24.56
CA TRP A 173 11.14 -3.19 25.57
C TRP A 173 11.91 -3.37 26.89
N ALA A 174 12.62 -2.36 27.34
CA ALA A 174 12.95 -2.27 28.74
C ALA A 174 11.61 -1.98 29.42
N ALA A 175 11.06 -2.95 30.13
CA ALA A 175 9.77 -2.80 30.82
C ALA A 175 9.74 -1.58 31.78
N ALA A 176 10.91 -1.14 32.22
CA ALA A 176 11.11 0.08 32.99
C ALA A 176 10.88 1.37 32.17
N ASP A 177 11.12 1.35 30.86
CA ASP A 177 11.10 2.58 30.07
C ASP A 177 9.71 2.97 29.60
N TRP A 178 8.76 2.04 29.57
CA TRP A 178 7.41 2.25 29.08
C TRP A 178 6.32 2.14 30.17
N GLY A 179 6.64 1.57 31.31
CA GLY A 179 5.71 1.46 32.46
C GLY A 179 5.42 2.80 33.14
N GLU A 180 6.25 3.80 32.89
CA GLU A 180 6.16 5.15 33.46
C GLU A 180 5.87 6.24 32.42
N VAL A 181 5.53 5.89 31.17
CA VAL A 181 5.06 6.88 30.19
C VAL A 181 3.62 7.23 30.54
N ASP A 182 3.51 8.08 31.53
CA ASP A 182 2.26 8.69 31.92
C ASP A 182 1.85 9.66 30.79
N GLU A 183 0.69 9.40 30.20
CA GLU A 183 -0.03 10.32 29.29
C GLU A 183 0.74 10.89 28.09
N GLY A 184 1.45 10.06 27.34
CA GLY A 184 1.98 10.44 26.02
C GLY A 184 3.20 11.38 26.04
N ARG A 185 3.92 11.45 27.14
CA ARG A 185 5.26 12.07 27.19
C ARG A 185 6.33 11.06 26.79
N LEU A 186 7.00 11.33 25.71
CA LEU A 186 8.28 10.67 25.42
C LEU A 186 9.29 11.03 26.52
N PRO A 187 10.14 10.09 26.98
CA PRO A 187 11.20 10.42 27.90
C PRO A 187 12.03 11.59 27.40
N GLU A 188 12.27 12.59 28.22
CA GLU A 188 13.17 13.68 27.91
C GLU A 188 14.58 13.14 27.78
N GLY A 189 15.10 13.09 26.58
CA GLY A 189 16.52 12.91 26.34
C GLY A 189 16.91 11.72 25.50
N GLU A 190 16.50 11.66 24.24
CA GLU A 190 17.32 11.05 23.17
C GLU A 190 16.71 11.43 21.81
N HIS A 191 16.87 12.70 21.47
CA HIS A 191 16.89 13.14 20.08
C HIS A 191 18.37 13.17 19.64
N GLN A 192 18.82 12.12 18.98
CA GLN A 192 19.97 12.19 18.08
C GLN A 192 19.55 11.78 16.70
#